data_b0f0a99861d46b06461c13f7efae0c3d
#
_entry.id   b0f0a99861d46b06461c13f7efae0c3d
#
_cell.length_a   1.000
_cell.length_b   1.000
_cell.length_c   1.000
_cell.angle_alpha   90.00
_cell.angle_beta   90.00
_cell.angle_gamma   90.00
#
_symmetry.space_group_name_H-M   'P 1'
#
loop_
_entity.id
_entity.type
_entity.pdbx_description
1 polymer ?
#
loop_
_entity_poly.entity_id
_entity_poly.type
_entity_poly.pdbx_seq_one_letter_code
_entity_poly.pdbx_strand_id
1 'polypeptide(L)'
;MNEIVLRADNFESEVLRSELPVLVDFWATWCGPCRMLAPTIAKIAEEKAGVIKVCKLDVDEVPSIAARYGISSIPTLMVFVNGTVINTSVGVQPKAAIEAMLP
;
A
#
# COMPACT_ATOMS: atom_id res chain seq x y z
N MET A 1 11.38 9.33 6.60
CA MET A 1 10.56 8.20 6.24
C MET A 1 9.87 8.43 4.94
N ASN A 2 9.81 7.38 4.15
CA ASN A 2 9.37 7.50 2.77
C ASN A 2 7.96 6.97 2.52
N GLU A 3 7.28 6.54 3.59
CA GLU A 3 5.91 6.02 3.48
C GLU A 3 4.92 7.15 3.75
N ILE A 4 3.89 7.22 2.91
CA ILE A 4 2.84 8.21 3.04
C ILE A 4 1.67 7.58 3.78
N VAL A 5 1.23 8.22 4.86
CA VAL A 5 0.05 7.77 5.59
C VAL A 5 -1.18 8.29 4.87
N LEU A 6 -2.05 7.37 4.44
CA LEU A 6 -3.26 7.72 3.72
C LEU A 6 -4.41 8.01 4.69
N ARG A 7 -5.21 8.99 4.32
CA ARG A 7 -6.44 9.38 4.99
C ARG A 7 -7.51 9.53 3.91
N ALA A 8 -8.76 9.68 4.35
CA ALA A 8 -9.86 9.90 3.40
C ALA A 8 -9.63 11.17 2.56
N ASP A 9 -8.97 12.18 3.14
CA ASP A 9 -8.81 13.47 2.48
C ASP A 9 -7.58 13.58 1.58
N ASN A 10 -6.69 12.58 1.58
CA ASN A 10 -5.51 12.62 0.70
C ASN A 10 -5.41 11.42 -0.25
N PHE A 11 -6.32 10.46 -0.17
CA PHE A 11 -6.25 9.26 -1.00
C PHE A 11 -6.32 9.60 -2.49
N GLU A 12 -7.22 10.48 -2.88
CA GLU A 12 -7.36 10.84 -4.29
C GLU A 12 -6.09 11.49 -4.83
N SER A 13 -5.55 12.48 -4.11
CA SER A 13 -4.36 13.21 -4.58
C SER A 13 -3.11 12.34 -4.56
N GLU A 14 -2.95 11.53 -3.51
CA GLU A 14 -1.72 10.73 -3.36
C GLU A 14 -1.73 9.47 -4.20
N VAL A 15 -2.89 8.85 -4.41
CA VAL A 15 -2.99 7.56 -5.09
C VAL A 15 -3.60 7.67 -6.47
N LEU A 16 -4.81 8.23 -6.56
CA LEU A 16 -5.57 8.19 -7.82
C LEU A 16 -5.00 9.15 -8.87
N ARG A 17 -4.44 10.28 -8.43
CA ARG A 17 -3.84 11.28 -9.33
C ARG A 17 -2.33 11.29 -9.31
N SER A 18 -1.71 10.26 -8.74
CA SER A 18 -0.26 10.16 -8.68
C SER A 18 0.33 9.97 -10.08
N GLU A 19 1.40 10.69 -10.38
CA GLU A 19 2.17 10.51 -11.61
C GLU A 19 3.11 9.31 -11.52
N LEU A 20 3.42 8.87 -10.31
CA LEU A 20 4.24 7.67 -10.08
C LEU A 20 3.34 6.49 -9.80
N PRO A 21 3.79 5.25 -10.10
CA PRO A 21 3.11 4.07 -9.59
C PRO A 21 3.07 4.09 -8.07
N VAL A 22 2.00 3.57 -7.49
CA VAL A 22 1.77 3.61 -6.04
C VAL A 22 1.58 2.21 -5.51
N LEU A 23 2.33 1.86 -4.47
CA LEU A 23 2.12 0.64 -3.69
C LEU A 23 1.36 1.04 -2.43
N VAL A 24 0.17 0.47 -2.22
CA VAL A 24 -0.63 0.73 -1.02
C VAL A 24 -0.67 -0.51 -0.15
N ASP A 25 -0.27 -0.36 1.12
CA ASP A 25 -0.32 -1.40 2.14
C ASP A 25 -1.55 -1.15 3.02
N PHE A 26 -2.58 -1.99 2.86
CA PHE A 26 -3.76 -1.98 3.72
C PHE A 26 -3.47 -2.81 4.96
N TRP A 27 -3.50 -2.18 6.13
CA TRP A 27 -3.02 -2.79 7.38
C TRP A 27 -3.86 -2.35 8.57
N ALA A 28 -3.61 -2.93 9.74
CA ALA A 28 -4.19 -2.48 11.00
C ALA A 28 -3.18 -2.68 12.13
N THR A 29 -3.33 -1.91 13.20
CA THR A 29 -2.38 -1.93 14.33
C THR A 29 -2.39 -3.27 15.08
N TRP A 30 -3.53 -3.95 15.13
CA TRP A 30 -3.70 -5.23 15.84
C TRP A 30 -3.25 -6.44 15.02
N CYS A 31 -2.86 -6.24 13.79
CA CYS A 31 -2.59 -7.31 12.84
C CYS A 31 -1.12 -7.75 12.93
N GLY A 32 -0.87 -8.97 13.43
CA GLY A 32 0.48 -9.51 13.56
C GLY A 32 1.20 -9.64 12.22
N PRO A 33 0.58 -10.27 11.20
CA PRO A 33 1.21 -10.35 9.86
C PRO A 33 1.53 -8.98 9.26
N CYS A 34 0.68 -7.96 9.52
CA CYS A 34 0.96 -6.61 9.04
C CYS A 34 2.24 -6.06 9.67
N ARG A 35 2.45 -6.32 10.97
CA ARG A 35 3.67 -5.89 11.66
C ARG A 35 4.90 -6.62 11.14
N MET A 36 4.75 -7.89 10.75
CA MET A 36 5.84 -8.65 10.15
C MET A 36 6.24 -8.09 8.78
N LEU A 37 5.25 -7.60 8.03
CA LEU A 37 5.49 -7.05 6.70
C LEU A 37 6.06 -5.62 6.74
N ALA A 38 5.79 -4.88 7.81
CA ALA A 38 6.13 -3.45 7.90
C ALA A 38 7.59 -3.12 7.57
N PRO A 39 8.60 -3.86 8.09
CA PRO A 39 10.00 -3.55 7.74
C PRO A 39 10.30 -3.71 6.25
N THR A 40 9.68 -4.69 5.60
CA THR A 40 9.85 -4.91 4.15
C THR A 40 9.27 -3.73 3.36
N ILE A 41 8.09 -3.27 3.74
CA ILE A 41 7.45 -2.13 3.08
C ILE A 41 8.30 -0.86 3.28
N ALA A 42 8.81 -0.65 4.50
CA ALA A 42 9.67 0.51 4.78
C ALA A 42 10.94 0.48 3.92
N LYS A 43 11.52 -0.69 3.72
CA LYS A 43 12.72 -0.85 2.91
C LYS A 43 12.44 -0.56 1.43
N ILE A 44 11.32 -1.04 0.91
CA ILE A 44 10.92 -0.75 -0.47
C ILE A 44 10.69 0.75 -0.64
N ALA A 45 10.03 1.39 0.34
CA ALA A 45 9.79 2.84 0.30
C ALA A 45 11.10 3.62 0.21
N GLU A 46 12.11 3.20 0.98
CA GLU A 46 13.42 3.84 0.98
C GLU A 46 14.15 3.62 -0.36
N GLU A 47 14.17 2.37 -0.83
CA GLU A 47 14.91 2.01 -2.04
C GLU A 47 14.29 2.56 -3.31
N LYS A 48 12.97 2.70 -3.34
CA LYS A 48 12.24 3.13 -4.54
C LYS A 48 11.79 4.59 -4.49
N ALA A 49 12.30 5.35 -3.53
CA ALA A 49 11.94 6.77 -3.39
C ALA A 49 12.17 7.50 -4.72
N GLY A 50 11.17 8.27 -5.15
CA GLY A 50 11.21 9.00 -6.42
C GLY A 50 10.82 8.18 -7.65
N VAL A 51 10.70 6.86 -7.52
CA VAL A 51 10.33 5.96 -8.62
C VAL A 51 8.96 5.33 -8.35
N ILE A 52 8.75 4.85 -7.14
CA ILE A 52 7.49 4.26 -6.68
C ILE A 52 7.08 5.02 -5.42
N LYS A 53 5.82 5.42 -5.35
CA LYS A 53 5.27 6.01 -4.15
C LYS A 53 4.75 4.87 -3.27
N VAL A 54 5.14 4.83 -2.00
CA VAL A 54 4.68 3.81 -1.07
C VAL A 54 3.79 4.46 -0.02
N CYS A 55 2.58 3.91 0.13
CA CYS A 55 1.56 4.45 1.02
C CYS A 55 1.08 3.37 1.97
N LYS A 56 0.61 3.78 3.15
CA LYS A 56 0.02 2.90 4.15
C LYS A 56 -1.38 3.40 4.47
N LEU A 57 -2.35 2.50 4.47
CA LEU A 57 -3.74 2.80 4.80
C LEU A 57 -4.19 1.89 5.94
N ASP A 58 -4.45 2.48 7.09
CA ASP A 58 -5.01 1.77 8.25
C ASP A 58 -6.50 1.57 8.01
N VAL A 59 -6.95 0.31 7.89
CA VAL A 59 -8.33 0.00 7.54
C VAL A 59 -9.32 0.41 8.63
N ASP A 60 -8.85 0.53 9.88
CA ASP A 60 -9.69 0.98 10.98
C ASP A 60 -9.87 2.50 10.98
N GLU A 61 -8.85 3.22 10.52
CA GLU A 61 -8.92 4.70 10.42
C GLU A 61 -9.65 5.16 9.16
N VAL A 62 -9.56 4.39 8.06
CA VAL A 62 -10.13 4.76 6.78
C VAL A 62 -10.99 3.61 6.23
N PRO A 63 -12.07 3.23 6.96
CA PRO A 63 -12.87 2.07 6.57
C PRO A 63 -13.59 2.26 5.23
N SER A 64 -13.93 3.47 4.84
CA SER A 64 -14.63 3.73 3.58
C SER A 64 -13.79 3.35 2.36
N ILE A 65 -12.51 3.68 2.38
CA ILE A 65 -11.60 3.33 1.28
C ILE A 65 -11.34 1.82 1.26
N ALA A 66 -11.11 1.22 2.43
CA ALA A 66 -10.93 -0.22 2.53
C ALA A 66 -12.13 -0.97 1.95
N ALA A 67 -13.35 -0.54 2.28
CA ALA A 67 -14.57 -1.13 1.75
C ALA A 67 -14.68 -0.93 0.24
N ARG A 68 -14.32 0.24 -0.26
CA ARG A 68 -14.36 0.56 -1.68
C ARG A 68 -13.52 -0.41 -2.51
N TYR A 69 -12.39 -0.85 -1.97
CA TYR A 69 -11.50 -1.78 -2.68
C TYR A 69 -11.69 -3.23 -2.24
N GLY A 70 -12.73 -3.52 -1.46
CA GLY A 70 -13.09 -4.89 -1.09
C GLY A 70 -12.06 -5.56 -0.20
N ILE A 71 -11.39 -4.80 0.68
CA ILE A 71 -10.38 -5.35 1.57
C ILE A 71 -11.05 -6.20 2.63
N SER A 72 -10.86 -7.53 2.57
CA SER A 72 -11.44 -8.48 3.52
C SER A 72 -10.37 -9.15 4.38
N SER A 73 -9.14 -9.17 3.94
CA SER A 73 -8.02 -9.75 4.68
C SER A 73 -6.85 -8.78 4.66
N ILE A 74 -6.08 -8.74 5.74
CA ILE A 74 -4.92 -7.87 5.84
C ILE A 74 -3.70 -8.67 6.30
N PRO A 75 -2.48 -8.29 5.85
CA PRO A 75 -2.22 -7.19 4.93
C PRO A 75 -2.67 -7.49 3.50
N THR A 76 -3.14 -6.49 2.80
CA THR A 76 -3.38 -6.55 1.36
C THR A 76 -2.52 -5.47 0.71
N LEU A 77 -1.79 -5.83 -0.32
CA LEU A 77 -1.00 -4.89 -1.10
C LEU A 77 -1.65 -4.69 -2.45
N MET A 78 -1.79 -3.44 -2.87
CA MET A 78 -2.28 -3.09 -4.21
C MET A 78 -1.29 -2.15 -4.88
N VAL A 79 -1.04 -2.38 -6.16
CA VAL A 79 -0.26 -1.48 -7.00
C VAL A 79 -1.21 -0.72 -7.90
N PHE A 80 -1.13 0.61 -7.84
CA PHE A 80 -1.92 1.51 -8.68
C PHE A 80 -1.02 2.16 -9.72
N VAL A 81 -1.51 2.21 -10.95
CA VAL A 81 -0.88 2.99 -12.02
C VAL A 81 -1.96 3.83 -12.68
N ASN A 82 -1.76 5.14 -12.71
CA ASN A 82 -2.73 6.08 -13.27
C ASN A 82 -4.13 5.89 -12.67
N GLY A 83 -4.20 5.66 -11.35
CA GLY A 83 -5.44 5.50 -10.62
C GLY A 83 -6.10 4.13 -10.75
N THR A 84 -5.48 3.19 -11.45
CA THR A 84 -6.03 1.85 -11.68
C THR A 84 -5.21 0.79 -10.95
N VAL A 85 -5.88 -0.13 -10.27
CA VAL A 85 -5.22 -1.27 -9.62
C VAL A 85 -4.74 -2.24 -10.70
N ILE A 86 -3.43 -2.45 -10.75
CA ILE A 86 -2.85 -3.38 -11.73
C ILE A 86 -2.42 -4.71 -11.10
N ASN A 87 -2.14 -4.74 -9.80
CA ASN A 87 -1.75 -5.96 -9.09
C ASN A 87 -2.24 -5.91 -7.66
N THR A 88 -2.56 -7.08 -7.10
CA THR A 88 -3.01 -7.24 -5.71
C THR A 88 -2.39 -8.50 -5.14
N SER A 89 -1.94 -8.45 -3.88
CA SER A 89 -1.55 -9.64 -3.14
C SER A 89 -2.08 -9.56 -1.71
N VAL A 90 -2.36 -10.72 -1.12
CA VAL A 90 -2.89 -10.83 0.25
C VAL A 90 -1.91 -11.63 1.08
N GLY A 91 -1.61 -11.14 2.29
CA GLY A 91 -0.72 -11.81 3.22
C GLY A 91 0.72 -11.30 3.13
N VAL A 92 1.58 -11.86 3.98
CA VAL A 92 2.99 -11.50 4.01
C VAL A 92 3.69 -12.11 2.81
N GLN A 93 4.41 -11.28 2.07
CA GLN A 93 5.16 -11.69 0.88
C GLN A 93 6.62 -11.32 1.06
N PRO A 94 7.56 -12.11 0.49
CA PRO A 94 8.96 -11.70 0.47
C PRO A 94 9.15 -10.47 -0.41
N LYS A 95 10.19 -9.70 -0.09
CA LYS A 95 10.48 -8.43 -0.77
C LYS A 95 10.53 -8.62 -2.30
N ALA A 96 11.18 -9.69 -2.78
CA ALA A 96 11.30 -9.96 -4.21
C ALA A 96 9.92 -10.15 -4.88
N ALA A 97 8.99 -10.80 -4.19
CA ALA A 97 7.64 -11.02 -4.72
C ALA A 97 6.89 -9.69 -4.82
N ILE A 98 7.07 -8.81 -3.83
CA ILE A 98 6.43 -7.50 -3.86
C ILE A 98 7.03 -6.65 -4.99
N GLU A 99 8.35 -6.67 -5.13
CA GLU A 99 9.01 -5.95 -6.21
C GLU A 99 8.55 -6.42 -7.59
N ALA A 100 8.26 -7.71 -7.72
CA ALA A 100 7.76 -8.27 -8.98
C ALA A 100 6.35 -7.78 -9.32
N MET A 101 5.60 -7.23 -8.36
CA MET A 101 4.29 -6.63 -8.61
C MET A 101 4.39 -5.23 -9.21
N LEU A 102 5.54 -4.59 -9.07
CA LEU A 102 5.75 -3.21 -9.49
C LEU A 102 6.04 -3.16 -10.99
N PRO A 103 5.62 -2.07 -11.67
CA PRO A 103 5.92 -1.93 -13.10
C PRO A 103 7.40 -1.64 -13.36
#